data_3670e474abafb1ee11a32d9c2230e173
#
_entry.id   3670e474abafb1ee11a32d9c2230e173
#
_cell.length_a   1.000
_cell.length_b   1.000
_cell.length_c   1.000
_cell.angle_alpha   90.00
_cell.angle_beta   90.00
_cell.angle_gamma   90.00
#
_symmetry.space_group_name_H-M   'P 1'
#
loop_
_entity.id
_entity.type
_entity.pdbx_description
1 polymer ?
#
loop_
_entity_poly.entity_id
_entity_poly.type
_entity_poly.pdbx_seq_one_letter_code
_entity_poly.pdbx_strand_id
1 'polypeptide(L)'
;IGLVGEPHSLRNLDFYKVHKIQDIFVATKTYLDHLKIREGFTNKQKVNIKDIFRTCNLMLLDKKNISREHVDDYINENKIETNQILEVTSLDLLIDFAKTSLGVACVIKEFIKEELEKELLIEIPLSIPINTRSIGFVYKTNSLQNSAAEKFIEYYKNKTF
;
A
#
# COMPACT_ATOMS: atom_id res chain seq x y z
N ILE A 1 6.36 15.54 -16.56
CA ILE A 1 5.17 15.18 -15.78
C ILE A 1 5.27 13.72 -15.37
N GLY A 2 5.00 13.41 -14.11
CA GLY A 2 4.99 12.05 -13.57
C GLY A 2 3.78 11.82 -12.69
N LEU A 3 3.25 10.58 -12.65
CA LEU A 3 2.24 10.16 -11.70
C LEU A 3 2.94 9.52 -10.50
N VAL A 4 2.79 10.13 -9.33
CA VAL A 4 3.49 9.72 -8.11
C VAL A 4 2.61 9.87 -6.87
N GLY A 5 3.01 9.24 -5.76
CA GLY A 5 2.49 9.60 -4.44
C GLY A 5 2.85 11.04 -4.09
N GLU A 6 2.03 11.69 -3.25
CA GLU A 6 2.28 13.06 -2.81
C GLU A 6 3.65 13.16 -2.12
N PRO A 7 4.61 13.92 -2.67
CA PRO A 7 5.95 14.01 -2.10
C PRO A 7 5.96 14.89 -0.84
N HIS A 8 6.81 14.55 0.11
CA HIS A 8 6.98 15.34 1.34
C HIS A 8 7.55 16.74 1.11
N SER A 9 8.20 16.98 -0.04
CA SER A 9 8.75 18.28 -0.40
C SER A 9 8.60 18.53 -1.90
N LEU A 10 8.02 19.68 -2.23
CA LEU A 10 7.74 20.13 -3.60
C LEU A 10 8.74 21.19 -4.09
N ARG A 11 10.04 21.07 -3.79
CA ARG A 11 11.04 22.04 -4.25
C ARG A 11 10.96 22.24 -5.77
N ASN A 12 10.51 23.41 -6.23
CA ASN A 12 10.33 23.77 -7.65
C ASN A 12 9.42 22.82 -8.45
N LEU A 13 8.54 22.11 -7.78
CA LEU A 13 7.57 21.21 -8.36
C LEU A 13 6.17 21.59 -7.90
N ASP A 14 5.19 21.43 -8.77
CA ASP A 14 3.78 21.49 -8.44
C ASP A 14 3.20 20.08 -8.41
N PHE A 15 2.20 19.86 -7.56
CA PHE A 15 1.50 18.60 -7.43
C PHE A 15 0.01 18.78 -7.68
N TYR A 16 -0.52 18.11 -8.69
CA TYR A 16 -1.94 18.05 -8.95
C TYR A 16 -2.50 16.72 -8.47
N LYS A 17 -3.25 16.75 -7.38
CA LYS A 17 -3.88 15.58 -6.79
C LYS A 17 -4.95 15.00 -7.71
N VAL A 18 -4.86 13.71 -8.00
CA VAL A 18 -5.81 12.98 -8.85
C VAL A 18 -6.74 12.11 -8.01
N HIS A 19 -6.19 11.33 -7.08
CA HIS A 19 -6.97 10.36 -6.30
C HIS A 19 -6.40 10.15 -4.89
N LYS A 20 -7.28 9.73 -3.97
CA LYS A 20 -6.85 9.20 -2.67
C LYS A 20 -6.73 7.70 -2.75
N ILE A 21 -5.70 7.15 -2.14
CA ILE A 21 -5.48 5.71 -2.04
C ILE A 21 -5.28 5.29 -0.59
N GLN A 22 -5.61 4.02 -0.32
CA GLN A 22 -5.50 3.40 0.98
C GLN A 22 -4.54 2.21 0.90
N ASP A 23 -3.46 2.27 1.68
CA ASP A 23 -2.60 1.10 1.88
C ASP A 23 -3.26 0.18 2.92
N ILE A 24 -3.28 -1.12 2.64
CA ILE A 24 -3.83 -2.16 3.52
C ILE A 24 -2.91 -3.37 3.56
N PHE A 25 -2.95 -4.12 4.65
CA PHE A 25 -2.29 -5.42 4.74
C PHE A 25 -3.27 -6.52 4.35
N VAL A 26 -2.81 -7.44 3.51
CA VAL A 26 -3.61 -8.55 2.99
C VAL A 26 -2.84 -9.86 3.04
N ALA A 27 -3.57 -10.96 3.11
CA ALA A 27 -3.05 -12.31 2.95
C ALA A 27 -4.16 -13.24 2.44
N THR A 28 -3.81 -14.43 1.99
CA THR A 28 -4.80 -15.47 1.73
C THR A 28 -5.35 -16.04 3.04
N LYS A 29 -6.58 -16.53 3.00
CA LYS A 29 -7.17 -17.26 4.15
C LYS A 29 -6.29 -18.46 4.56
N THR A 30 -5.80 -19.20 3.58
CA THR A 30 -4.92 -20.35 3.80
C THR A 30 -3.67 -19.97 4.58
N TYR A 31 -3.00 -18.87 4.19
CA TYR A 31 -1.81 -18.40 4.92
C TYR A 31 -2.14 -18.04 6.37
N LEU A 32 -3.22 -17.30 6.60
CA LEU A 32 -3.62 -16.90 7.95
C LEU A 32 -4.01 -18.09 8.82
N ASP A 33 -4.69 -19.09 8.27
CA ASP A 33 -5.06 -20.30 9.00
C ASP A 33 -3.81 -21.13 9.36
N HIS A 34 -2.86 -21.30 8.46
CA HIS A 34 -1.58 -21.98 8.74
C HIS A 34 -0.74 -21.21 9.77
N LEU A 35 -0.71 -19.89 9.70
CA LEU A 35 0.00 -19.06 10.67
C LEU A 35 -0.56 -19.26 12.07
N LYS A 36 -1.89 -19.27 12.23
CA LYS A 36 -2.55 -19.52 13.52
C LYS A 36 -2.20 -20.89 14.08
N ILE A 37 -2.19 -21.94 13.27
CA ILE A 37 -1.84 -23.30 13.67
C ILE A 37 -0.37 -23.35 14.12
N ARG A 38 0.55 -22.79 13.35
CA ARG A 38 1.98 -22.77 13.64
C ARG A 38 2.30 -22.08 14.96
N GLU A 39 1.63 -20.97 15.23
CA GLU A 39 1.86 -20.17 16.43
C GLU A 39 1.01 -20.64 17.64
N GLY A 40 0.24 -21.72 17.50
CA GLY A 40 -0.57 -22.27 18.57
C GLY A 40 -1.78 -21.42 18.97
N PHE A 41 -2.23 -20.53 18.11
CA PHE A 41 -3.44 -19.74 18.33
C PHE A 41 -4.67 -20.63 18.23
N THR A 42 -5.45 -20.72 19.30
CA THR A 42 -6.72 -21.44 19.27
C THR A 42 -7.81 -20.59 18.63
N ASN A 43 -8.80 -21.23 17.97
CA ASN A 43 -9.94 -20.53 17.33
C ASN A 43 -10.76 -19.62 18.28
N LYS A 44 -10.55 -19.72 19.60
CA LYS A 44 -11.22 -18.92 20.62
C LYS A 44 -10.43 -17.68 21.07
N GLN A 45 -9.16 -17.57 20.71
CA GLN A 45 -8.36 -16.39 21.07
C GLN A 45 -8.49 -15.33 19.97
N LYS A 46 -8.85 -14.10 20.36
CA LYS A 46 -8.67 -12.94 19.49
C LYS A 46 -7.17 -12.76 19.25
N VAL A 47 -6.70 -13.16 18.07
CA VAL A 47 -5.31 -12.95 17.67
C VAL A 47 -5.06 -11.46 17.57
N ASN A 48 -4.11 -10.95 18.36
CA ASN A 48 -3.71 -9.57 18.23
C ASN A 48 -2.98 -9.40 16.88
N ILE A 49 -3.35 -8.38 16.14
CA ILE A 49 -2.73 -8.06 14.85
C ILE A 49 -1.21 -7.89 14.99
N LYS A 50 -0.74 -7.32 16.11
CA LYS A 50 0.69 -7.21 16.40
C LYS A 50 1.39 -8.56 16.47
N ASP A 51 0.71 -9.61 16.91
CA ASP A 51 1.27 -10.96 16.95
C ASP A 51 1.41 -11.56 15.52
N ILE A 52 0.49 -11.22 14.62
CA ILE A 52 0.60 -11.61 13.20
C ILE A 52 1.88 -11.04 12.60
N PHE A 53 2.15 -9.75 12.76
CA PHE A 53 3.33 -9.10 12.18
C PHE A 53 4.66 -9.60 12.77
N ARG A 54 4.66 -9.97 14.05
CA ARG A 54 5.84 -10.54 14.72
C ARG A 54 6.22 -11.91 14.18
N THR A 55 5.28 -12.65 13.61
CA THR A 55 5.45 -14.06 13.23
C THR A 55 5.32 -14.32 11.73
N CYS A 56 4.68 -13.43 10.98
CA CYS A 56 4.48 -13.59 9.54
C CYS A 56 5.73 -13.26 8.71
N ASN A 57 5.75 -13.76 7.49
CA ASN A 57 6.59 -13.21 6.43
C ASN A 57 5.89 -11.94 5.92
N LEU A 58 6.49 -10.78 6.15
CA LEU A 58 5.94 -9.51 5.70
C LEU A 58 6.55 -9.14 4.34
N MET A 59 5.70 -8.91 3.34
CA MET A 59 6.11 -8.52 1.99
C MET A 59 5.80 -7.05 1.76
N LEU A 60 6.79 -6.27 1.41
CA LEU A 60 6.68 -4.83 1.18
C LEU A 60 7.39 -4.44 -0.12
N LEU A 61 7.01 -3.32 -0.69
CA LEU A 61 7.79 -2.71 -1.77
C LEU A 61 9.20 -2.35 -1.28
N ASP A 62 10.16 -2.27 -2.19
CA ASP A 62 11.54 -1.92 -1.85
C ASP A 62 11.64 -0.48 -1.29
N LYS A 63 12.74 -0.19 -0.59
CA LYS A 63 12.96 1.10 0.10
C LYS A 63 13.08 2.32 -0.82
N LYS A 64 13.20 2.12 -2.12
CA LYS A 64 13.24 3.20 -3.11
C LYS A 64 11.83 3.68 -3.49
N ASN A 65 10.80 2.96 -3.10
CA ASN A 65 9.42 3.28 -3.40
C ASN A 65 8.83 4.23 -2.34
N ILE A 66 8.23 5.32 -2.78
CA ILE A 66 7.56 6.29 -1.88
C ILE A 66 6.46 5.62 -1.04
N SER A 67 5.76 4.64 -1.61
CA SER A 67 4.75 3.87 -0.87
C SER A 67 5.34 3.11 0.31
N ARG A 68 6.60 2.66 0.20
CA ARG A 68 7.30 1.97 1.28
C ARG A 68 7.58 2.90 2.46
N GLU A 69 8.01 4.13 2.23
CA GLU A 69 8.24 5.12 3.29
C GLU A 69 6.97 5.31 4.14
N HIS A 70 5.81 5.46 3.49
CA HIS A 70 4.53 5.63 4.17
C HIS A 70 4.17 4.44 5.07
N VAL A 71 4.46 3.23 4.62
CA VAL A 71 4.23 2.00 5.39
C VAL A 71 5.25 1.84 6.53
N ASP A 72 6.51 2.17 6.30
CA ASP A 72 7.55 2.14 7.32
C ASP A 72 7.23 3.14 8.46
N ASP A 73 6.77 4.35 8.12
CA ASP A 73 6.32 5.36 9.09
C ASP A 73 5.19 4.80 9.95
N TYR A 74 4.17 4.19 9.34
CA TYR A 74 3.07 3.56 10.06
C TYR A 74 3.55 2.46 11.02
N ILE A 75 4.44 1.58 10.56
CA ILE A 75 5.01 0.50 11.36
C ILE A 75 5.76 1.07 12.57
N ASN A 76 6.57 2.10 12.35
CA ASN A 76 7.39 2.75 13.39
C ASN A 76 6.52 3.50 14.41
N GLU A 77 5.59 4.34 13.95
CA GLU A 77 4.69 5.13 14.80
C GLU A 77 3.83 4.25 15.71
N ASN A 78 3.36 3.12 15.19
CA ASN A 78 2.55 2.17 15.94
C ASN A 78 3.37 1.11 16.70
N LYS A 79 4.71 1.19 16.67
CA LYS A 79 5.63 0.27 17.33
C LYS A 79 5.30 -1.19 17.01
N ILE A 80 5.09 -1.47 15.72
CA ILE A 80 4.81 -2.80 15.22
C ILE A 80 6.15 -3.53 15.06
N GLU A 81 6.32 -4.62 15.80
CA GLU A 81 7.47 -5.51 15.62
C GLU A 81 7.21 -6.43 14.43
N THR A 82 8.17 -6.50 13.52
CA THR A 82 8.13 -7.36 12.34
C THR A 82 9.22 -8.43 12.44
N ASN A 83 8.93 -9.63 11.93
CA ASN A 83 9.92 -10.70 11.88
C ASN A 83 10.82 -10.52 10.66
N GLN A 84 10.43 -11.05 9.53
CA GLN A 84 11.18 -11.01 8.28
C GLN A 84 10.43 -10.17 7.25
N ILE A 85 11.16 -9.25 6.59
CA ILE A 85 10.62 -8.46 5.49
C ILE A 85 11.22 -8.96 4.19
N LEU A 86 10.35 -9.38 3.27
CA LEU A 86 10.68 -9.66 1.87
C LEU A 86 10.41 -8.39 1.04
N GLU A 87 11.45 -7.84 0.43
CA GLU A 87 11.33 -6.67 -0.43
C GLU A 87 11.01 -7.08 -1.87
N VAL A 88 10.02 -6.45 -2.46
CA VAL A 88 9.53 -6.70 -3.82
C VAL A 88 9.58 -5.39 -4.63
N THR A 89 10.01 -5.46 -5.87
CA THR A 89 10.31 -4.26 -6.68
C THR A 89 9.09 -3.62 -7.34
N SER A 90 7.99 -4.36 -7.51
CA SER A 90 6.76 -3.84 -8.13
C SER A 90 5.50 -4.26 -7.40
N LEU A 91 4.47 -3.42 -7.48
CA LEU A 91 3.18 -3.68 -6.85
C LEU A 91 2.48 -4.91 -7.44
N ASP A 92 2.54 -5.08 -8.76
CA ASP A 92 1.92 -6.24 -9.43
C ASP A 92 2.52 -7.56 -8.94
N LEU A 93 3.86 -7.62 -8.85
CA LEU A 93 4.56 -8.78 -8.32
C LEU A 93 4.24 -9.03 -6.84
N LEU A 94 4.11 -7.97 -6.06
CA LEU A 94 3.73 -8.04 -4.65
C LEU A 94 2.33 -8.64 -4.47
N ILE A 95 1.37 -8.22 -5.29
CA ILE A 95 0.00 -8.75 -5.31
C ILE A 95 0.02 -10.24 -5.73
N ASP A 96 0.78 -10.59 -6.76
CA ASP A 96 0.89 -11.98 -7.21
C ASP A 96 1.48 -12.87 -6.13
N PHE A 97 2.53 -12.44 -5.44
CA PHE A 97 3.10 -13.18 -4.31
C PHE A 97 2.10 -13.32 -3.15
N ALA A 98 1.32 -12.29 -2.86
CA ALA A 98 0.29 -12.37 -1.82
C ALA A 98 -0.73 -13.47 -2.14
N LYS A 99 -1.15 -13.61 -3.40
CA LYS A 99 -2.08 -14.67 -3.85
C LYS A 99 -1.52 -16.08 -3.74
N THR A 100 -0.20 -16.24 -3.69
CA THR A 100 0.45 -17.57 -3.56
C THR A 100 0.63 -18.03 -2.12
N SER A 101 0.08 -17.34 -1.14
CA SER A 101 0.20 -17.67 0.30
C SER A 101 1.65 -17.62 0.83
N LEU A 102 2.50 -16.76 0.28
CA LEU A 102 3.88 -16.57 0.75
C LEU A 102 3.99 -15.76 2.04
N GLY A 103 3.02 -14.89 2.31
CA GLY A 103 3.06 -14.02 3.47
C GLY A 103 1.92 -13.01 3.53
N VAL A 104 2.11 -12.02 4.37
CA VAL A 104 1.28 -10.82 4.47
C VAL A 104 1.89 -9.74 3.58
N ALA A 105 1.12 -9.16 2.69
CA ALA A 105 1.57 -8.06 1.83
C ALA A 105 0.90 -6.74 2.18
N CYS A 106 1.63 -5.63 2.06
CA CYS A 106 1.02 -4.30 2.08
C CYS A 106 0.81 -3.82 0.64
N VAL A 107 -0.44 -3.57 0.28
CA VAL A 107 -0.86 -3.23 -1.09
C VAL A 107 -1.85 -2.07 -1.08
N ILE A 108 -2.06 -1.47 -2.25
CA ILE A 108 -3.04 -0.40 -2.43
C ILE A 108 -4.42 -1.04 -2.66
N LYS A 109 -5.38 -0.74 -1.79
CA LYS A 109 -6.72 -1.32 -1.78
C LYS A 109 -7.46 -1.15 -3.10
N GLU A 110 -7.32 0.02 -3.72
CA GLU A 110 -7.98 0.37 -4.96
C GLU A 110 -7.55 -0.51 -6.14
N PHE A 111 -6.38 -1.13 -6.07
CA PHE A 111 -5.82 -1.97 -7.14
C PHE A 111 -6.16 -3.46 -7.00
N ILE A 112 -6.73 -3.86 -5.87
CA ILE A 112 -7.07 -5.27 -5.58
C ILE A 112 -8.53 -5.48 -5.24
N LYS A 113 -9.43 -4.63 -5.76
CA LYS A 113 -10.87 -4.74 -5.50
C LYS A 113 -11.42 -6.11 -5.89
N GLU A 114 -11.02 -6.62 -7.03
CA GLU A 114 -11.45 -7.91 -7.55
C GLU A 114 -10.98 -9.07 -6.65
N GLU A 115 -9.73 -9.02 -6.18
CA GLU A 115 -9.17 -10.03 -5.27
C GLU A 115 -9.89 -10.03 -3.91
N LEU A 116 -10.29 -8.86 -3.42
CA LEU A 116 -11.05 -8.75 -2.17
C LEU A 116 -12.50 -9.24 -2.36
N GLU A 117 -13.17 -8.85 -3.44
CA GLU A 117 -14.54 -9.28 -3.76
C GLU A 117 -14.64 -10.80 -3.97
N LYS A 118 -13.63 -11.41 -4.58
CA LYS A 118 -13.54 -12.86 -4.78
C LYS A 118 -12.95 -13.63 -3.60
N GLU A 119 -12.64 -12.94 -2.51
CA GLU A 119 -11.98 -13.52 -1.32
C GLU A 119 -10.66 -14.25 -1.61
N LEU A 120 -9.97 -13.90 -2.71
CA LEU A 120 -8.62 -14.41 -3.01
C LEU A 120 -7.60 -13.84 -2.03
N LEU A 121 -7.81 -12.60 -1.62
CA LEU A 121 -7.07 -11.92 -0.58
C LEU A 121 -8.04 -11.40 0.48
N ILE A 122 -7.63 -11.44 1.73
CA ILE A 122 -8.40 -10.95 2.88
C ILE A 122 -7.65 -9.78 3.50
N GLU A 123 -8.34 -8.67 3.68
CA GLU A 123 -7.81 -7.53 4.42
C GLU A 123 -7.64 -7.87 5.89
N ILE A 124 -6.45 -7.60 6.42
CA ILE A 124 -6.17 -7.77 7.85
C ILE A 124 -6.67 -6.52 8.58
N PRO A 125 -7.68 -6.64 9.45
CA PRO A 125 -8.23 -5.50 10.13
C PRO A 125 -7.23 -4.91 11.13
N LEU A 126 -6.89 -3.64 10.97
CA LEU A 126 -6.02 -2.90 11.86
C LEU A 126 -6.84 -2.12 12.90
N SER A 127 -6.40 -2.09 14.16
CA SER A 127 -7.02 -1.25 15.20
C SER A 127 -6.85 0.24 14.91
N ILE A 128 -5.72 0.62 14.31
CA ILE A 128 -5.43 1.95 13.79
C ILE A 128 -5.15 1.75 12.29
N PRO A 129 -6.01 2.20 11.38
CA PRO A 129 -5.76 2.05 9.95
C PRO A 129 -4.58 2.91 9.48
N ILE A 130 -3.92 2.49 8.40
CA ILE A 130 -2.93 3.33 7.72
C ILE A 130 -3.65 4.57 7.17
N ASN A 131 -3.09 5.74 7.34
CA ASN A 131 -3.67 6.98 6.81
C ASN A 131 -3.76 6.91 5.27
N THR A 132 -4.86 7.45 4.72
CA THR A 132 -4.96 7.60 3.26
C THR A 132 -3.93 8.60 2.78
N ARG A 133 -3.41 8.37 1.58
CA ARG A 133 -2.49 9.29 0.90
C ARG A 133 -3.00 9.64 -0.48
N SER A 134 -2.44 10.69 -1.05
CA SER A 134 -2.83 11.15 -2.38
C SER A 134 -1.84 10.64 -3.43
N ILE A 135 -2.37 10.32 -4.61
CA ILE A 135 -1.57 10.19 -5.83
C ILE A 135 -1.94 11.32 -6.77
N GLY A 136 -1.00 11.76 -7.57
CA GLY A 136 -1.22 12.87 -8.47
C GLY A 136 -0.08 13.10 -9.44
N PHE A 137 -0.27 14.10 -10.27
CA PHE A 137 0.74 14.52 -11.24
C PHE A 137 1.70 15.52 -10.63
N VAL A 138 2.99 15.23 -10.79
CA VAL A 138 4.08 16.13 -10.44
C VAL A 138 4.66 16.74 -11.71
N TYR A 139 4.93 18.05 -11.71
CA TYR A 139 5.51 18.78 -12.82
C TYR A 139 6.32 19.98 -12.32
N LYS A 140 7.24 20.49 -13.12
CA LYS A 140 8.03 21.67 -12.75
C LYS A 140 7.14 22.91 -12.71
N THR A 141 7.23 23.69 -11.64
CA THR A 141 6.67 25.04 -11.57
C THR A 141 7.20 25.85 -12.74
N ASN A 142 6.35 26.54 -13.47
CA ASN A 142 6.67 27.28 -14.69
C ASN A 142 6.93 26.44 -15.98
N SER A 143 6.79 25.12 -15.97
CA SER A 143 6.96 24.31 -17.19
C SER A 143 5.68 24.14 -18.01
N LEU A 144 4.55 24.63 -17.51
CA LEU A 144 3.24 24.36 -18.10
C LEU A 144 2.80 25.39 -19.17
N GLN A 145 3.51 26.52 -19.34
CA GLN A 145 3.07 27.55 -20.28
C GLN A 145 3.04 27.00 -21.73
N ASN A 146 1.81 26.81 -22.24
CA ASN A 146 1.51 26.33 -23.61
C ASN A 146 2.06 24.94 -23.98
N SER A 147 2.22 24.04 -22.99
CA SER A 147 2.76 22.71 -23.21
C SER A 147 1.65 21.65 -23.31
N ALA A 148 1.99 20.50 -23.91
CA ALA A 148 1.12 19.31 -23.91
C ALA A 148 0.78 18.86 -22.48
N ALA A 149 1.66 19.11 -21.52
CA ALA A 149 1.46 18.82 -20.10
C ALA A 149 0.34 19.68 -19.48
N GLU A 150 0.24 20.97 -19.84
CA GLU A 150 -0.84 21.85 -19.40
C GLU A 150 -2.20 21.35 -19.88
N LYS A 151 -2.31 21.06 -21.18
CA LYS A 151 -3.55 20.50 -21.77
C LYS A 151 -3.95 19.18 -21.12
N PHE A 152 -2.98 18.33 -20.79
CA PHE A 152 -3.21 17.07 -20.11
C PHE A 152 -3.77 17.29 -18.69
N ILE A 153 -3.20 18.20 -17.92
CA ILE A 153 -3.68 18.52 -16.57
C ILE A 153 -5.05 19.20 -16.63
N GLU A 154 -5.29 20.13 -17.56
CA GLU A 154 -6.60 20.75 -17.75
C GLU A 154 -7.67 19.72 -18.13
N TYR A 155 -7.33 18.75 -18.98
CA TYR A 155 -8.23 17.64 -19.30
C TYR A 155 -8.65 16.86 -18.06
N TYR A 156 -7.71 16.56 -17.17
CA TYR A 156 -8.01 15.88 -15.91
C TYR A 156 -8.78 16.75 -14.90
N LYS A 157 -8.52 18.06 -14.85
CA LYS A 157 -9.27 19.00 -13.99
C LYS A 157 -10.74 19.08 -14.38
N ASN A 158 -11.05 18.94 -15.65
CA ASN A 158 -12.40 19.02 -16.20
C ASN A 158 -13.15 17.68 -16.20
N LYS A 159 -12.46 16.56 -15.90
CA LYS A 159 -13.09 15.27 -15.63
C LYS A 159 -13.33 15.13 -14.13
N THR A 160 -14.57 15.33 -13.73
CA THR A 160 -15.05 14.91 -12.39
C THR A 160 -15.15 13.39 -12.42
N PHE A 161 -14.30 12.69 -11.67
CA PHE A 161 -14.42 11.26 -11.41
C PHE A 161 -15.23 11.03 -10.15
#